data_cb363544f9199aecdd02938ca25f0a76
#
_entry.id   cb363544f9199aecdd02938ca25f0a76
#
_cell.length_a   1.000
_cell.length_b   1.000
_cell.length_c   1.000
_cell.angle_alpha   90.00
_cell.angle_beta   90.00
_cell.angle_gamma   90.00
#
_symmetry.space_group_name_H-M   'P 1'
#
loop_
_entity.id
_entity.type
_entity.pdbx_description
1 polymer ?
#
loop_
_entity_poly.entity_id
_entity_poly.type
_entity_poly.pdbx_seq_one_letter_code
_entity_poly.pdbx_strand_id
1 'polypeptide(L)'
;MLQISDLSIKFKDKEVLKGLNLNVPTNSVFGFVGKNGAGKTTTMKIILGLLKPDNGKVYVNGEEVSYGYTHTNKYIGFLPDVPEFYSFMTAEEFLKFCAEITEIKKEAINNRIKEVLTLVGLENEKHKIKGFSRGMKQRLGIAQALLNKPKLLICDEPTSALDPIGRKEILDILKSVSSETTVLFSTHILSDVERICTDVAIINDGVIEICGKLNEIKNMNPKEEIVLEVENVNDQKKLLEEFSFIVNKDNKLVFLANDNTLYDVLDFISKNKISLTKLEKLEPTLESLFMEVAR
;
A
#
# COMPACT_ATOMS: atom_id res chain seq x y z
N MET A 1 1.41 -16.93 -5.09
CA MET A 1 1.44 -16.14 -6.35
C MET A 1 2.84 -15.63 -6.68
N LEU A 2 3.49 -14.89 -5.80
CA LEU A 2 4.87 -14.45 -5.94
C LEU A 2 5.71 -15.02 -4.80
N GLN A 3 6.89 -15.56 -5.10
CA GLN A 3 7.85 -16.04 -4.10
C GLN A 3 9.23 -15.47 -4.42
N ILE A 4 9.89 -14.94 -3.41
CA ILE A 4 11.24 -14.38 -3.46
C ILE A 4 12.05 -15.07 -2.37
N SER A 5 13.24 -15.58 -2.74
CA SER A 5 14.14 -16.27 -1.83
C SER A 5 15.55 -15.69 -1.93
N ASP A 6 16.07 -15.22 -0.79
CA ASP A 6 17.44 -14.73 -0.58
C ASP A 6 17.90 -13.69 -1.61
N LEU A 7 16.99 -12.74 -1.96
CA LEU A 7 17.22 -11.79 -3.02
C LEU A 7 18.17 -10.68 -2.58
N SER A 8 19.31 -10.55 -3.27
CA SER A 8 20.31 -9.53 -2.99
C SER A 8 20.75 -8.82 -4.26
N ILE A 9 20.98 -7.51 -4.15
CA ILE A 9 21.54 -6.70 -5.22
C ILE A 9 22.33 -5.52 -4.66
N LYS A 10 23.48 -5.25 -5.29
CA LYS A 10 24.38 -4.14 -4.96
C LYS A 10 24.59 -3.23 -6.17
N PHE A 11 24.56 -1.92 -5.96
CA PHE A 11 24.91 -0.93 -6.96
C PHE A 11 26.16 -0.19 -6.50
N LYS A 12 27.29 -0.40 -7.20
CA LYS A 12 28.62 0.10 -6.80
C LYS A 12 28.92 -0.35 -5.35
N ASP A 13 28.96 0.59 -4.41
CA ASP A 13 29.29 0.34 -3.00
C ASP A 13 28.06 0.21 -2.10
N LYS A 14 26.84 0.43 -2.64
CA LYS A 14 25.59 0.37 -1.86
C LYS A 14 24.86 -0.94 -2.12
N GLU A 15 24.74 -1.76 -1.08
CA GLU A 15 23.84 -2.91 -1.07
C GLU A 15 22.40 -2.44 -0.83
N VAL A 16 21.52 -2.71 -1.81
CA VAL A 16 20.13 -2.22 -1.81
C VAL A 16 19.16 -3.28 -1.33
N LEU A 17 19.41 -4.55 -1.64
CA LEU A 17 18.65 -5.68 -1.09
C LEU A 17 19.63 -6.66 -0.47
N LYS A 18 19.29 -7.17 0.73
CA LYS A 18 20.18 -7.92 1.61
C LYS A 18 19.55 -9.25 2.03
N GLY A 19 19.41 -10.19 1.08
CA GLY A 19 18.81 -11.50 1.36
C GLY A 19 17.29 -11.44 1.57
N LEU A 20 16.58 -10.60 0.78
CA LEU A 20 15.16 -10.38 0.91
C LEU A 20 14.36 -11.65 0.61
N ASN A 21 13.47 -12.04 1.54
CA ASN A 21 12.55 -13.15 1.40
C ASN A 21 11.11 -12.64 1.45
N LEU A 22 10.27 -13.02 0.48
CA LEU A 22 8.88 -12.57 0.41
C LEU A 22 7.99 -13.64 -0.20
N ASN A 23 6.82 -13.84 0.39
CA ASN A 23 5.78 -14.68 -0.17
C ASN A 23 4.46 -13.92 -0.24
N VAL A 24 3.94 -13.71 -1.47
CA VAL A 24 2.65 -13.05 -1.71
C VAL A 24 1.60 -14.10 -2.03
N PRO A 25 0.56 -14.25 -1.19
CA PRO A 25 -0.53 -15.20 -1.42
C PRO A 25 -1.33 -14.87 -2.69
N THR A 26 -2.02 -15.86 -3.26
CA THR A 26 -2.96 -15.65 -4.36
C THR A 26 -4.20 -14.92 -3.86
N ASN A 27 -4.77 -14.05 -4.68
CA ASN A 27 -5.98 -13.27 -4.38
C ASN A 27 -5.87 -12.40 -3.12
N SER A 28 -4.65 -11.95 -2.79
CA SER A 28 -4.41 -10.98 -1.73
C SER A 28 -4.24 -9.57 -2.28
N VAL A 29 -4.54 -8.57 -1.45
CA VAL A 29 -4.04 -7.21 -1.61
C VAL A 29 -2.85 -7.09 -0.68
N PHE A 30 -1.64 -7.09 -1.25
CA PHE A 30 -0.39 -7.11 -0.51
C PHE A 30 0.28 -5.73 -0.52
N GLY A 31 0.44 -5.13 0.65
CA GLY A 31 1.14 -3.86 0.84
C GLY A 31 2.65 -4.09 1.02
N PHE A 32 3.46 -3.48 0.17
CA PHE A 32 4.93 -3.47 0.29
C PHE A 32 5.40 -2.10 0.77
N VAL A 33 5.60 -1.97 2.07
CA VAL A 33 5.74 -0.70 2.78
C VAL A 33 7.20 -0.42 3.11
N GLY A 34 7.63 0.84 2.94
CA GLY A 34 8.97 1.26 3.34
C GLY A 34 9.27 2.70 2.95
N LYS A 35 10.29 3.28 3.58
CA LYS A 35 10.79 4.62 3.22
C LYS A 35 11.29 4.67 1.78
N ASN A 36 11.39 5.88 1.22
CA ASN A 36 12.03 6.05 -0.08
C ASN A 36 13.49 5.57 -0.03
N GLY A 37 13.88 4.77 -1.03
CA GLY A 37 15.20 4.16 -1.08
C GLY A 37 15.36 2.85 -0.30
N ALA A 38 14.31 2.31 0.35
CA ALA A 38 14.38 1.04 1.08
C ALA A 38 14.52 -0.21 0.19
N GLY A 39 14.35 -0.07 -1.15
CA GLY A 39 14.48 -1.19 -2.09
C GLY A 39 13.20 -1.60 -2.81
N LYS A 40 12.04 -0.96 -2.54
CA LYS A 40 10.73 -1.31 -3.12
C LYS A 40 10.74 -1.39 -4.65
N THR A 41 11.07 -0.29 -5.33
CA THR A 41 11.12 -0.22 -6.80
C THR A 41 12.18 -1.17 -7.38
N THR A 42 13.32 -1.35 -6.68
CA THR A 42 14.36 -2.31 -7.08
C THR A 42 13.83 -3.73 -7.08
N THR A 43 13.13 -4.14 -6.02
CA THR A 43 12.47 -5.44 -5.93
C THR A 43 11.47 -5.64 -7.07
N MET A 44 10.61 -4.65 -7.34
CA MET A 44 9.65 -4.72 -8.44
C MET A 44 10.32 -4.86 -9.80
N LYS A 45 11.40 -4.12 -10.06
CA LYS A 45 12.16 -4.23 -11.31
C LYS A 45 12.79 -5.62 -11.49
N ILE A 46 13.21 -6.29 -10.41
CA ILE A 46 13.71 -7.66 -10.49
C ILE A 46 12.57 -8.63 -10.78
N ILE A 47 11.40 -8.49 -10.14
CA ILE A 47 10.21 -9.31 -10.43
C ILE A 47 9.78 -9.18 -11.89
N LEU A 48 9.95 -8.01 -12.49
CA LEU A 48 9.65 -7.76 -13.91
C LEU A 48 10.75 -8.25 -14.87
N GLY A 49 11.87 -8.78 -14.36
CA GLY A 49 13.03 -9.17 -15.19
C GLY A 49 13.83 -7.98 -15.73
N LEU A 50 13.57 -6.76 -15.27
CA LEU A 50 14.25 -5.53 -15.74
C LEU A 50 15.62 -5.31 -15.07
N LEU A 51 15.85 -5.97 -13.94
CA LEU A 51 17.12 -5.96 -13.22
C LEU A 51 17.56 -7.39 -12.90
N LYS A 52 18.87 -7.66 -13.06
CA LYS A 52 19.46 -8.93 -12.68
C LYS A 52 19.90 -8.84 -11.22
N PRO A 53 19.43 -9.71 -10.32
CA PRO A 53 19.94 -9.78 -8.95
C PRO A 53 21.35 -10.37 -8.94
N ASP A 54 22.12 -10.07 -7.88
CA ASP A 54 23.43 -10.69 -7.65
C ASP A 54 23.27 -12.07 -7.05
N ASN A 55 22.25 -12.26 -6.19
CA ASN A 55 21.89 -13.55 -5.59
C ASN A 55 20.38 -13.68 -5.42
N GLY A 56 19.90 -14.90 -5.24
CA GLY A 56 18.49 -15.22 -4.97
C GLY A 56 17.69 -15.53 -6.21
N LYS A 57 16.43 -15.90 -5.97
CA LYS A 57 15.48 -16.31 -7.01
C LYS A 57 14.10 -15.70 -6.80
N VAL A 58 13.41 -15.46 -7.89
CA VAL A 58 12.04 -14.97 -7.92
C VAL A 58 11.18 -15.90 -8.74
N TYR A 59 10.00 -16.25 -8.23
CA TYR A 59 9.02 -17.07 -8.92
C TYR A 59 7.68 -16.34 -8.98
N VAL A 60 7.08 -16.28 -10.15
CA VAL A 60 5.73 -15.75 -10.36
C VAL A 60 4.84 -16.85 -10.92
N ASN A 61 3.74 -17.13 -10.24
CA ASN A 61 2.83 -18.22 -10.59
C ASN A 61 3.54 -19.59 -10.75
N GLY A 62 4.59 -19.84 -9.95
CA GLY A 62 5.39 -21.06 -9.97
C GLY A 62 6.49 -21.11 -11.03
N GLU A 63 6.60 -20.13 -11.91
CA GLU A 63 7.64 -20.04 -12.93
C GLU A 63 8.77 -19.10 -12.47
N GLU A 64 10.04 -19.48 -12.68
CA GLU A 64 11.20 -18.66 -12.32
C GLU A 64 11.33 -17.46 -13.25
N VAL A 65 11.57 -16.29 -12.68
CA VAL A 65 11.82 -15.04 -13.41
C VAL A 65 13.24 -15.02 -13.94
N SER A 66 13.41 -14.76 -15.24
CA SER A 66 14.71 -14.56 -15.87
C SER A 66 14.97 -13.09 -16.14
N TYR A 67 16.24 -12.66 -16.05
CA TYR A 67 16.63 -11.31 -16.45
C TYR A 67 16.48 -11.14 -17.98
N GLY A 68 15.95 -9.99 -18.40
CA GLY A 68 15.62 -9.70 -19.79
C GLY A 68 14.24 -10.24 -20.17
N TYR A 69 14.18 -11.00 -21.28
CA TYR A 69 12.92 -11.63 -21.68
C TYR A 69 12.53 -12.75 -20.71
N THR A 70 11.38 -12.62 -20.07
CA THR A 70 10.85 -13.63 -19.14
C THR A 70 9.40 -13.98 -19.48
N HIS A 71 9.11 -15.29 -19.53
CA HIS A 71 7.75 -15.80 -19.78
C HIS A 71 6.76 -15.40 -18.67
N THR A 72 7.25 -15.07 -17.49
CA THR A 72 6.41 -14.69 -16.34
C THR A 72 5.67 -13.37 -16.58
N ASN A 73 6.16 -12.49 -17.49
CA ASN A 73 5.53 -11.20 -17.78
C ASN A 73 4.10 -11.35 -18.36
N LYS A 74 3.75 -12.51 -18.94
CA LYS A 74 2.36 -12.82 -19.35
C LYS A 74 1.37 -12.84 -18.17
N TYR A 75 1.86 -13.07 -16.96
CA TYR A 75 1.05 -13.10 -15.73
C TYR A 75 1.00 -11.77 -15.02
N ILE A 76 1.83 -10.78 -15.42
CA ILE A 76 2.04 -9.55 -14.67
C ILE A 76 1.45 -8.35 -15.42
N GLY A 77 0.64 -7.55 -14.72
CA GLY A 77 0.34 -6.18 -15.09
C GLY A 77 1.18 -5.24 -14.23
N PHE A 78 1.74 -4.20 -14.81
CA PHE A 78 2.59 -3.26 -14.09
C PHE A 78 2.13 -1.81 -14.25
N LEU A 79 1.97 -1.11 -13.13
CA LEU A 79 1.75 0.32 -13.04
C LEU A 79 2.99 0.97 -12.40
N PRO A 80 3.78 1.75 -13.13
CA PRO A 80 4.87 2.54 -12.55
C PRO A 80 4.34 3.75 -11.75
N ASP A 81 5.15 4.33 -10.86
CA ASP A 81 4.80 5.55 -10.10
C ASP A 81 4.33 6.69 -11.02
N VAL A 82 5.04 6.90 -12.12
CA VAL A 82 4.68 7.89 -13.15
C VAL A 82 4.43 7.18 -14.47
N PRO A 83 3.16 6.84 -14.80
CA PRO A 83 2.85 6.22 -16.07
C PRO A 83 2.94 7.25 -17.22
N GLU A 84 3.58 6.84 -18.32
CA GLU A 84 3.74 7.65 -19.52
C GLU A 84 2.86 7.12 -20.66
N PHE A 85 2.31 8.05 -21.45
CA PHE A 85 1.37 7.75 -22.52
C PHE A 85 1.65 8.60 -23.75
N TYR A 86 1.19 8.14 -24.91
CA TYR A 86 1.13 8.96 -26.11
C TYR A 86 0.06 10.04 -25.95
N SER A 87 0.47 11.24 -25.61
CA SER A 87 -0.41 12.35 -25.22
C SER A 87 -1.41 12.81 -26.29
N PHE A 88 -1.15 12.49 -27.55
CA PHE A 88 -2.01 12.80 -28.70
C PHE A 88 -3.14 11.77 -28.92
N MET A 89 -3.13 10.63 -28.22
CA MET A 89 -4.17 9.61 -28.27
C MET A 89 -5.28 9.89 -27.26
N THR A 90 -6.47 9.31 -27.49
CA THR A 90 -7.50 9.10 -26.47
C THR A 90 -7.15 7.88 -25.64
N ALA A 91 -7.84 7.66 -24.49
CA ALA A 91 -7.66 6.45 -23.67
C ALA A 91 -7.98 5.16 -24.47
N GLU A 92 -9.06 5.18 -25.25
CA GLU A 92 -9.49 4.04 -26.09
C GLU A 92 -8.46 3.73 -27.19
N GLU A 93 -7.97 4.74 -27.92
CA GLU A 93 -6.93 4.58 -28.94
C GLU A 93 -5.65 4.00 -28.35
N PHE A 94 -5.23 4.48 -27.18
CA PHE A 94 -4.03 4.00 -26.48
C PHE A 94 -4.19 2.53 -26.03
N LEU A 95 -5.31 2.18 -25.42
CA LEU A 95 -5.56 0.79 -24.99
C LEU A 95 -5.68 -0.17 -26.17
N LYS A 96 -6.26 0.29 -27.30
CA LYS A 96 -6.31 -0.49 -28.53
C LYS A 96 -4.91 -0.78 -29.07
N PHE A 97 -4.05 0.23 -29.11
CA PHE A 97 -2.65 0.07 -29.48
C PHE A 97 -1.92 -0.94 -28.58
N CYS A 98 -2.11 -0.84 -27.23
CA CYS A 98 -1.55 -1.82 -26.29
C CYS A 98 -2.09 -3.24 -26.53
N ALA A 99 -3.39 -3.39 -26.78
CA ALA A 99 -4.03 -4.68 -27.02
C ALA A 99 -3.49 -5.37 -28.29
N GLU A 100 -3.23 -4.59 -29.35
CA GLU A 100 -2.67 -5.10 -30.61
C GLU A 100 -1.20 -5.57 -30.43
N ILE A 101 -0.39 -4.84 -29.65
CA ILE A 101 1.00 -5.23 -29.33
C ILE A 101 1.05 -6.51 -28.49
N THR A 102 0.10 -6.67 -27.57
CA THR A 102 0.05 -7.82 -26.67
C THR A 102 -0.76 -9.00 -27.20
N GLU A 103 -1.08 -8.98 -28.50
CA GLU A 103 -1.69 -10.07 -29.25
C GLU A 103 -3.07 -10.52 -28.70
N ILE A 104 -3.84 -9.60 -28.12
CA ILE A 104 -5.24 -9.89 -27.78
C ILE A 104 -6.04 -10.15 -29.07
N LYS A 105 -6.85 -11.20 -29.06
CA LYS A 105 -7.68 -11.55 -30.21
C LYS A 105 -8.55 -10.38 -30.68
N LYS A 106 -8.52 -10.04 -31.95
CA LYS A 106 -9.18 -8.86 -32.53
C LYS A 106 -10.64 -8.72 -32.12
N GLU A 107 -11.35 -9.83 -32.06
CA GLU A 107 -12.78 -9.88 -31.71
C GLU A 107 -13.03 -9.51 -30.25
N ALA A 108 -12.03 -9.70 -29.37
CA ALA A 108 -12.13 -9.44 -27.94
C ALA A 108 -11.67 -8.02 -27.56
N ILE A 109 -10.90 -7.32 -28.39
CA ILE A 109 -10.25 -6.04 -28.07
C ILE A 109 -11.28 -5.01 -27.59
N ASN A 110 -12.31 -4.73 -28.39
CA ASN A 110 -13.26 -3.66 -28.08
C ASN A 110 -14.03 -3.93 -26.77
N ASN A 111 -14.45 -5.18 -26.56
CA ASN A 111 -15.13 -5.56 -25.31
C ASN A 111 -14.20 -5.43 -24.10
N ARG A 112 -12.94 -5.85 -24.26
CA ARG A 112 -11.96 -5.74 -23.17
C ARG A 112 -11.60 -4.31 -22.83
N ILE A 113 -11.44 -3.45 -23.82
CA ILE A 113 -11.20 -2.01 -23.61
C ILE A 113 -12.38 -1.38 -22.86
N LYS A 114 -13.61 -1.66 -23.28
CA LYS A 114 -14.80 -1.17 -22.60
C LYS A 114 -14.84 -1.63 -21.13
N GLU A 115 -14.57 -2.91 -20.87
CA GLU A 115 -14.53 -3.48 -19.52
C GLU A 115 -13.53 -2.76 -18.62
N VAL A 116 -12.27 -2.59 -19.07
CA VAL A 116 -11.24 -1.94 -18.23
C VAL A 116 -11.46 -0.44 -18.10
N LEU A 117 -12.00 0.26 -19.11
CA LEU A 117 -12.35 1.68 -19.01
C LEU A 117 -13.50 1.90 -18.02
N THR A 118 -14.52 1.05 -18.05
CA THR A 118 -15.62 1.10 -17.08
C THR A 118 -15.12 0.86 -15.66
N LEU A 119 -14.26 -0.15 -15.48
CA LEU A 119 -13.65 -0.48 -14.18
C LEU A 119 -12.92 0.70 -13.55
N VAL A 120 -12.22 1.49 -14.36
CA VAL A 120 -11.45 2.65 -13.88
C VAL A 120 -12.21 3.99 -13.99
N GLY A 121 -13.49 3.99 -14.38
CA GLY A 121 -14.34 5.18 -14.52
C GLY A 121 -13.87 6.16 -15.60
N LEU A 122 -13.40 5.63 -16.74
CA LEU A 122 -12.96 6.42 -17.89
C LEU A 122 -13.73 6.09 -19.18
N GLU A 123 -14.84 5.32 -19.11
CA GLU A 123 -15.62 4.87 -20.27
C GLU A 123 -16.24 6.02 -21.08
N ASN A 124 -16.50 7.14 -20.45
CA ASN A 124 -17.10 8.31 -21.10
C ASN A 124 -16.07 9.38 -21.50
N GLU A 125 -14.77 9.12 -21.24
CA GLU A 125 -13.71 10.10 -21.48
C GLU A 125 -13.28 10.08 -22.96
N LYS A 126 -13.59 11.16 -23.69
CA LYS A 126 -13.30 11.28 -25.13
C LYS A 126 -12.14 12.22 -25.44
N HIS A 127 -11.62 12.92 -24.43
CA HIS A 127 -10.51 13.84 -24.63
C HIS A 127 -9.19 13.13 -24.85
N LYS A 128 -8.23 13.83 -25.43
CA LYS A 128 -6.85 13.38 -25.56
C LYS A 128 -6.18 13.29 -24.21
N ILE A 129 -5.29 12.31 -24.02
CA ILE A 129 -4.56 12.04 -22.76
C ILE A 129 -3.75 13.25 -22.29
N LYS A 130 -3.34 14.17 -23.21
CA LYS A 130 -2.68 15.42 -22.81
C LYS A 130 -3.49 16.28 -21.83
N GLY A 131 -4.81 16.14 -21.84
CA GLY A 131 -5.74 16.87 -20.95
C GLY A 131 -6.06 16.12 -19.66
N PHE A 132 -5.53 14.92 -19.46
CA PHE A 132 -5.82 14.10 -18.28
C PHE A 132 -5.14 14.67 -17.02
N SER A 133 -5.89 14.69 -15.92
CA SER A 133 -5.33 14.90 -14.60
C SER A 133 -4.38 13.75 -14.20
N ARG A 134 -3.58 13.94 -13.14
CA ARG A 134 -2.71 12.89 -12.62
C ARG A 134 -3.52 11.65 -12.22
N GLY A 135 -4.65 11.82 -11.54
CA GLY A 135 -5.54 10.71 -11.16
C GLY A 135 -6.11 9.97 -12.38
N MET A 136 -6.51 10.68 -13.44
CA MET A 136 -6.96 10.05 -14.68
C MET A 136 -5.84 9.25 -15.36
N LYS A 137 -4.60 9.76 -15.34
CA LYS A 137 -3.43 9.02 -15.87
C LYS A 137 -3.15 7.77 -15.05
N GLN A 138 -3.21 7.83 -13.72
CA GLN A 138 -3.07 6.64 -12.89
C GLN A 138 -4.15 5.60 -13.18
N ARG A 139 -5.42 6.02 -13.27
CA ARG A 139 -6.53 5.13 -13.63
C ARG A 139 -6.35 4.50 -15.02
N LEU A 140 -5.90 5.25 -16.01
CA LEU A 140 -5.57 4.72 -17.34
C LEU A 140 -4.41 3.72 -17.29
N GLY A 141 -3.38 3.98 -16.47
CA GLY A 141 -2.27 3.04 -16.24
C GLY A 141 -2.73 1.73 -15.62
N ILE A 142 -3.67 1.77 -14.66
CA ILE A 142 -4.29 0.55 -14.11
C ILE A 142 -5.08 -0.18 -15.21
N ALA A 143 -5.86 0.52 -16.04
CA ALA A 143 -6.58 -0.08 -17.16
C ALA A 143 -5.64 -0.80 -18.14
N GLN A 144 -4.51 -0.16 -18.48
CA GLN A 144 -3.45 -0.75 -19.30
C GLN A 144 -2.86 -2.01 -18.63
N ALA A 145 -2.50 -1.92 -17.35
CA ALA A 145 -1.91 -3.03 -16.61
C ALA A 145 -2.86 -4.24 -16.50
N LEU A 146 -4.18 -3.99 -16.44
CA LEU A 146 -5.21 -5.04 -16.37
C LEU A 146 -5.65 -5.58 -17.74
N LEU A 147 -5.20 -4.98 -18.84
CA LEU A 147 -5.71 -5.26 -20.19
C LEU A 147 -5.64 -6.76 -20.56
N ASN A 148 -4.54 -7.43 -20.20
CA ASN A 148 -4.29 -8.85 -20.49
C ASN A 148 -4.77 -9.82 -19.40
N LYS A 149 -5.64 -9.39 -18.50
CA LYS A 149 -6.14 -10.23 -17.39
C LYS A 149 -4.98 -10.87 -16.58
N PRO A 150 -4.05 -10.06 -16.04
CA PRO A 150 -2.90 -10.60 -15.32
C PRO A 150 -3.34 -11.34 -14.06
N LYS A 151 -2.51 -12.28 -13.61
CA LYS A 151 -2.69 -12.96 -12.31
C LYS A 151 -2.10 -12.15 -11.15
N LEU A 152 -1.12 -11.29 -11.46
CA LEU A 152 -0.43 -10.40 -10.52
C LEU A 152 -0.42 -8.97 -11.08
N LEU A 153 -1.02 -8.04 -10.37
CA LEU A 153 -0.94 -6.61 -10.63
C LEU A 153 0.09 -6.00 -9.69
N ILE A 154 1.15 -5.43 -10.24
CA ILE A 154 2.18 -4.72 -9.48
C ILE A 154 2.00 -3.22 -9.69
N CYS A 155 1.91 -2.45 -8.61
CA CYS A 155 1.78 -1.00 -8.65
C CYS A 155 2.88 -0.34 -7.81
N ASP A 156 3.69 0.51 -8.44
CA ASP A 156 4.72 1.28 -7.73
C ASP A 156 4.14 2.65 -7.33
N GLU A 157 3.95 2.89 -6.02
CA GLU A 157 3.43 4.12 -5.41
C GLU A 157 2.13 4.64 -6.10
N PRO A 158 1.07 3.82 -6.27
CA PRO A 158 -0.08 4.15 -7.14
C PRO A 158 -0.88 5.36 -6.69
N THR A 159 -0.78 5.75 -5.42
CA THR A 159 -1.52 6.86 -4.79
C THR A 159 -0.66 8.10 -4.55
N SER A 160 0.62 8.05 -4.92
CA SER A 160 1.56 9.14 -4.66
C SER A 160 1.13 10.43 -5.37
N ALA A 161 1.20 11.56 -4.65
CA ALA A 161 0.84 12.90 -5.15
C ALA A 161 -0.56 13.01 -5.78
N LEU A 162 -1.53 12.20 -5.31
CA LEU A 162 -2.95 12.36 -5.56
C LEU A 162 -3.62 13.10 -4.40
N ASP A 163 -4.68 13.82 -4.72
CA ASP A 163 -5.59 14.37 -3.72
C ASP A 163 -6.36 13.26 -2.99
N PRO A 164 -7.00 13.52 -1.84
CA PRO A 164 -7.68 12.50 -1.05
C PRO A 164 -8.77 11.75 -1.82
N ILE A 165 -9.45 12.40 -2.77
CA ILE A 165 -10.53 11.78 -3.57
C ILE A 165 -9.92 10.82 -4.59
N GLY A 166 -8.96 11.28 -5.40
CA GLY A 166 -8.29 10.44 -6.39
C GLY A 166 -7.55 9.25 -5.75
N ARG A 167 -6.97 9.45 -4.55
CA ARG A 167 -6.35 8.39 -3.77
C ARG A 167 -7.37 7.32 -3.36
N LYS A 168 -8.55 7.75 -2.87
CA LYS A 168 -9.64 6.85 -2.54
C LYS A 168 -10.08 6.02 -3.74
N GLU A 169 -10.28 6.69 -4.90
CA GLU A 169 -10.70 6.02 -6.13
C GLU A 169 -9.71 4.93 -6.57
N ILE A 170 -8.40 5.22 -6.54
CA ILE A 170 -7.36 4.22 -6.88
C ILE A 170 -7.41 3.02 -5.92
N LEU A 171 -7.50 3.25 -4.62
CA LEU A 171 -7.56 2.17 -3.63
C LEU A 171 -8.82 1.31 -3.80
N ASP A 172 -9.96 1.93 -4.09
CA ASP A 172 -11.22 1.22 -4.32
C ASP A 172 -11.14 0.34 -5.61
N ILE A 173 -10.48 0.83 -6.67
CA ILE A 173 -10.21 0.04 -7.88
C ILE A 173 -9.30 -1.16 -7.55
N LEU A 174 -8.16 -0.93 -6.86
CA LEU A 174 -7.23 -2.02 -6.51
C LEU A 174 -7.91 -3.10 -5.65
N LYS A 175 -8.77 -2.68 -4.71
CA LYS A 175 -9.56 -3.61 -3.89
C LYS A 175 -10.57 -4.39 -4.73
N SER A 176 -11.24 -3.77 -5.70
CA SER A 176 -12.26 -4.42 -6.52
C SER A 176 -11.69 -5.54 -7.41
N VAL A 177 -10.46 -5.38 -7.92
CA VAL A 177 -9.83 -6.38 -8.80
C VAL A 177 -9.19 -7.54 -8.04
N SER A 178 -9.06 -7.46 -6.73
CA SER A 178 -8.34 -8.47 -5.93
C SER A 178 -9.04 -9.83 -5.88
N SER A 179 -10.31 -9.92 -6.23
CA SER A 179 -11.04 -11.20 -6.35
C SER A 179 -10.53 -12.08 -7.49
N GLU A 180 -10.00 -11.48 -8.56
CA GLU A 180 -9.53 -12.18 -9.75
C GLU A 180 -8.00 -12.06 -9.95
N THR A 181 -7.40 -11.00 -9.44
CA THR A 181 -5.99 -10.66 -9.64
C THR A 181 -5.32 -10.38 -8.30
N THR A 182 -4.21 -11.04 -8.00
CA THR A 182 -3.39 -10.69 -6.83
C THR A 182 -2.81 -9.30 -7.02
N VAL A 183 -2.91 -8.43 -6.02
CA VAL A 183 -2.40 -7.06 -6.07
C VAL A 183 -1.19 -6.93 -5.14
N LEU A 184 -0.06 -6.49 -5.67
CA LEU A 184 1.11 -6.07 -4.91
C LEU A 184 1.35 -4.59 -5.17
N PHE A 185 1.23 -3.73 -4.16
CA PHE A 185 1.55 -2.32 -4.35
C PHE A 185 2.54 -1.80 -3.31
N SER A 186 3.49 -1.00 -3.80
CA SER A 186 4.42 -0.30 -2.92
C SER A 186 3.80 1.00 -2.43
N THR A 187 4.10 1.36 -1.20
CA THR A 187 3.74 2.66 -0.65
C THR A 187 4.60 3.00 0.56
N HIS A 188 4.72 4.29 0.85
CA HIS A 188 5.20 4.80 2.13
C HIS A 188 4.04 5.31 3.01
N ILE A 189 2.79 5.19 2.53
CA ILE A 189 1.58 5.70 3.17
C ILE A 189 0.85 4.57 3.87
N LEU A 190 1.02 4.46 5.18
CA LEU A 190 0.49 3.36 5.99
C LEU A 190 -1.03 3.29 6.01
N SER A 191 -1.72 4.43 5.98
CA SER A 191 -3.18 4.49 5.93
C SER A 191 -3.79 3.86 4.66
N ASP A 192 -3.06 3.82 3.53
CA ASP A 192 -3.51 3.12 2.33
C ASP A 192 -3.51 1.62 2.52
N VAL A 193 -2.45 1.13 3.19
CA VAL A 193 -2.31 -0.30 3.51
C VAL A 193 -3.41 -0.73 4.45
N GLU A 194 -3.65 0.03 5.53
CA GLU A 194 -4.71 -0.27 6.51
C GLU A 194 -6.10 -0.33 5.89
N ARG A 195 -6.31 0.45 4.83
CA ARG A 195 -7.60 0.57 4.17
C ARG A 195 -7.98 -0.63 3.31
N ILE A 196 -7.00 -1.20 2.57
CA ILE A 196 -7.33 -2.21 1.55
C ILE A 196 -6.54 -3.51 1.65
N CYS A 197 -5.40 -3.55 2.36
CA CYS A 197 -4.55 -4.74 2.37
C CYS A 197 -5.09 -5.86 3.23
N THR A 198 -4.85 -7.08 2.78
CA THR A 198 -5.01 -8.31 3.56
C THR A 198 -3.70 -8.70 4.24
N ASP A 199 -2.59 -8.43 3.56
CA ASP A 199 -1.24 -8.81 3.96
C ASP A 199 -0.29 -7.62 3.75
N VAL A 200 0.78 -7.56 4.51
CA VAL A 200 1.77 -6.50 4.43
C VAL A 200 3.18 -7.01 4.68
N ALA A 201 4.16 -6.43 3.99
CA ALA A 201 5.56 -6.53 4.35
C ALA A 201 6.15 -5.14 4.52
N ILE A 202 6.90 -4.94 5.62
CA ILE A 202 7.64 -3.72 5.90
C ILE A 202 9.10 -3.95 5.56
N ILE A 203 9.60 -3.21 4.57
CA ILE A 203 11.01 -3.22 4.17
C ILE A 203 11.73 -2.00 4.73
N ASN A 204 12.87 -2.23 5.36
CA ASN A 204 13.77 -1.19 5.86
C ASN A 204 15.19 -1.55 5.46
N ASP A 205 15.91 -0.61 4.85
CA ASP A 205 17.32 -0.76 4.41
C ASP A 205 17.64 -2.09 3.69
N GLY A 206 16.74 -2.53 2.80
CA GLY A 206 16.90 -3.73 1.98
C GLY A 206 16.53 -5.06 2.64
N VAL A 207 16.00 -5.03 3.88
CA VAL A 207 15.59 -6.22 4.64
C VAL A 207 14.09 -6.14 4.95
N ILE A 208 13.39 -7.26 4.94
CA ILE A 208 12.01 -7.34 5.45
C ILE A 208 12.05 -7.54 6.96
N GLU A 209 11.56 -6.56 7.68
CA GLU A 209 11.50 -6.55 9.14
C GLU A 209 10.23 -7.23 9.67
N ILE A 210 9.10 -6.97 9.00
CA ILE A 210 7.80 -7.54 9.37
C ILE A 210 7.11 -8.02 8.09
N CYS A 211 6.50 -9.20 8.13
CA CYS A 211 5.70 -9.74 7.04
C CYS A 211 4.61 -10.66 7.58
N GLY A 212 3.38 -10.49 7.12
CA GLY A 212 2.26 -11.34 7.48
C GLY A 212 0.90 -10.72 7.20
N LYS A 213 -0.16 -11.33 7.74
CA LYS A 213 -1.51 -10.79 7.63
C LYS A 213 -1.64 -9.50 8.44
N LEU A 214 -2.26 -8.49 7.84
CA LEU A 214 -2.41 -7.18 8.44
C LEU A 214 -3.02 -7.23 9.85
N ASN A 215 -4.09 -8.00 10.02
CA ASN A 215 -4.77 -8.13 11.31
C ASN A 215 -3.90 -8.83 12.37
N GLU A 216 -3.10 -9.84 11.98
CA GLU A 216 -2.19 -10.52 12.90
C GLU A 216 -1.08 -9.57 13.36
N ILE A 217 -0.51 -8.81 12.43
CA ILE A 217 0.54 -7.82 12.70
C ILE A 217 0.03 -6.71 13.64
N LYS A 218 -1.17 -6.18 13.40
CA LYS A 218 -1.78 -5.19 14.30
C LYS A 218 -1.95 -5.72 15.73
N ASN A 219 -2.26 -7.00 15.86
CA ASN A 219 -2.47 -7.65 17.15
C ASN A 219 -1.18 -8.10 17.86
N MET A 220 -0.01 -8.05 17.19
CA MET A 220 1.27 -8.45 17.81
C MET A 220 1.72 -7.54 18.95
N ASN A 221 1.28 -6.28 18.96
CA ASN A 221 1.63 -5.33 20.01
C ASN A 221 0.38 -4.54 20.44
N PRO A 222 -0.53 -5.15 21.20
CA PRO A 222 -1.75 -4.51 21.64
C PRO A 222 -1.46 -3.49 22.77
N LYS A 223 -0.70 -2.44 22.47
CA LYS A 223 -0.67 -1.28 23.36
C LYS A 223 -2.01 -0.58 23.21
N GLU A 224 -2.92 -0.89 24.10
CA GLU A 224 -4.21 -0.21 24.17
C GLU A 224 -3.96 1.21 24.69
N GLU A 225 -3.68 2.14 23.79
CA GLU A 225 -3.59 3.56 24.13
C GLU A 225 -5.01 4.14 24.25
N ILE A 226 -5.27 4.86 25.33
CA ILE A 226 -6.48 5.66 25.48
C ILE A 226 -6.14 7.12 25.28
N VAL A 227 -6.94 7.77 24.44
CA VAL A 227 -6.92 9.22 24.28
C VAL A 227 -8.08 9.81 25.06
N LEU A 228 -7.74 10.77 25.89
CA LEU A 228 -8.65 11.54 26.72
C LEU A 228 -8.53 13.02 26.35
N GLU A 229 -9.64 13.66 26.04
CA GLU A 229 -9.71 15.12 25.84
C GLU A 229 -10.71 15.70 26.85
N VAL A 230 -10.30 16.76 27.52
CA VAL A 230 -11.13 17.49 28.50
C VAL A 230 -11.34 18.93 28.05
N GLU A 231 -12.48 19.51 28.40
CA GLU A 231 -12.87 20.86 27.95
C GLU A 231 -11.97 21.96 28.52
N ASN A 232 -11.44 21.76 29.73
CA ASN A 232 -10.73 22.81 30.47
C ASN A 232 -9.25 22.45 30.69
N VAL A 233 -8.37 23.39 30.40
CA VAL A 233 -6.92 23.25 30.60
C VAL A 233 -6.53 23.02 32.07
N ASN A 234 -7.31 23.57 33.02
CA ASN A 234 -7.06 23.32 34.45
C ASN A 234 -7.36 21.89 34.83
N ASP A 235 -8.37 21.27 34.23
CA ASP A 235 -8.71 19.88 34.48
C ASP A 235 -7.71 18.94 33.85
N GLN A 236 -7.12 19.33 32.70
CA GLN A 236 -6.01 18.63 32.07
C GLN A 236 -4.79 18.59 33.03
N LYS A 237 -4.47 19.71 33.68
CA LYS A 237 -3.36 19.78 34.67
C LYS A 237 -3.59 18.89 35.88
N LYS A 238 -4.82 18.88 36.44
CA LYS A 238 -5.18 18.01 37.58
C LYS A 238 -4.97 16.53 37.23
N LEU A 239 -5.35 16.10 36.02
CA LEU A 239 -5.15 14.72 35.56
C LEU A 239 -3.66 14.36 35.41
N LEU A 240 -2.85 15.28 34.90
CA LEU A 240 -1.40 15.08 34.78
C LEU A 240 -0.67 15.08 36.13
N GLU A 241 -1.15 15.83 37.11
CA GLU A 241 -0.61 15.88 38.50
C GLU A 241 -0.98 14.60 39.26
N GLU A 242 -2.22 14.10 39.10
CA GLU A 242 -2.70 12.91 39.81
C GLU A 242 -2.12 11.61 39.22
N PHE A 243 -2.04 11.51 37.88
CA PHE A 243 -1.65 10.28 37.20
C PHE A 243 -0.32 10.44 36.45
N SER A 244 0.76 9.97 37.01
CA SER A 244 2.11 10.04 36.40
C SER A 244 2.26 9.24 35.14
N PHE A 245 1.34 8.29 34.84
CA PHE A 245 1.33 7.49 33.64
C PHE A 245 0.60 8.17 32.45
N ILE A 246 -0.11 9.28 32.68
CA ILE A 246 -0.74 10.07 31.63
C ILE A 246 0.30 11.03 31.02
N VAL A 247 0.39 11.03 29.70
CA VAL A 247 1.30 11.90 28.94
C VAL A 247 0.48 12.86 28.08
N ASN A 248 0.91 14.11 28.01
CA ASN A 248 0.34 15.09 27.08
C ASN A 248 1.04 14.98 25.72
N LYS A 249 0.31 14.58 24.67
CA LYS A 249 0.75 14.56 23.27
C LYS A 249 -0.20 15.46 22.47
N ASP A 250 0.28 16.52 21.88
CA ASP A 250 -0.50 17.42 20.99
C ASP A 250 -1.83 17.91 21.59
N ASN A 251 -1.80 18.35 22.86
CA ASN A 251 -2.98 18.76 23.64
C ASN A 251 -3.98 17.65 23.98
N LYS A 252 -3.61 16.39 23.78
CA LYS A 252 -4.41 15.23 24.17
C LYS A 252 -3.70 14.48 25.30
N LEU A 253 -4.48 14.01 26.25
CA LEU A 253 -3.97 13.13 27.29
C LEU A 253 -3.99 11.71 26.78
N VAL A 254 -2.82 11.04 26.83
CA VAL A 254 -2.67 9.67 26.32
C VAL A 254 -2.09 8.80 27.44
N PHE A 255 -2.64 7.61 27.61
CA PHE A 255 -2.11 6.61 28.53
C PHE A 255 -2.36 5.19 28.04
N LEU A 256 -1.56 4.24 28.54
CA LEU A 256 -1.76 2.82 28.28
C LEU A 256 -2.86 2.30 29.20
N ALA A 257 -3.91 1.74 28.60
CA ALA A 257 -4.98 1.13 29.37
C ALA A 257 -4.59 -0.26 29.87
N ASN A 258 -4.75 -0.45 31.17
CA ASN A 258 -5.13 -1.74 31.72
C ASN A 258 -6.45 -1.54 32.47
N ASP A 259 -7.11 -2.62 32.84
CA ASP A 259 -8.44 -2.54 33.45
C ASP A 259 -8.49 -1.62 34.68
N ASN A 260 -7.41 -1.56 35.48
CA ASN A 260 -7.36 -0.73 36.68
C ASN A 260 -7.13 0.75 36.35
N THR A 261 -6.18 1.07 35.46
CA THR A 261 -5.85 2.46 35.13
C THR A 261 -6.98 3.23 34.50
N LEU A 262 -7.78 2.57 33.64
CA LEU A 262 -8.95 3.21 33.02
C LEU A 262 -10.00 3.56 34.08
N TYR A 263 -10.34 2.62 34.95
CA TYR A 263 -11.34 2.85 35.99
C TYR A 263 -10.90 3.91 36.99
N ASP A 264 -9.64 3.92 37.39
CA ASP A 264 -9.08 4.96 38.32
C ASP A 264 -9.21 6.37 37.70
N VAL A 265 -8.89 6.52 36.40
CA VAL A 265 -9.03 7.79 35.69
C VAL A 265 -10.50 8.20 35.57
N LEU A 266 -11.42 7.28 35.24
CA LEU A 266 -12.85 7.56 35.14
C LEU A 266 -13.47 7.95 36.50
N ASP A 267 -13.08 7.28 37.57
CA ASP A 267 -13.50 7.61 38.94
C ASP A 267 -13.04 9.00 39.36
N PHE A 268 -11.78 9.35 39.06
CA PHE A 268 -11.26 10.67 39.34
C PHE A 268 -12.01 11.77 38.58
N ILE A 269 -12.26 11.53 37.28
CA ILE A 269 -13.04 12.44 36.43
C ILE A 269 -14.45 12.65 37.00
N SER A 270 -15.11 11.58 37.41
CA SER A 270 -16.45 11.63 37.97
C SER A 270 -16.48 12.39 39.32
N LYS A 271 -15.56 12.07 40.24
CA LYS A 271 -15.47 12.72 41.55
C LYS A 271 -15.17 14.23 41.46
N ASN A 272 -14.34 14.62 40.51
CA ASN A 272 -13.95 16.03 40.31
C ASN A 272 -14.87 16.77 39.33
N LYS A 273 -15.93 16.12 38.79
CA LYS A 273 -16.89 16.68 37.82
C LYS A 273 -16.20 17.28 36.59
N ILE A 274 -15.19 16.59 36.08
CA ILE A 274 -14.43 17.02 34.89
C ILE A 274 -15.25 16.76 33.65
N SER A 275 -15.41 17.78 32.81
CA SER A 275 -16.12 17.65 31.53
C SER A 275 -15.23 16.97 30.50
N LEU A 276 -15.65 15.76 30.03
CA LEU A 276 -14.99 15.04 28.97
C LEU A 276 -15.50 15.52 27.61
N THR A 277 -14.60 15.83 26.71
CA THR A 277 -14.91 16.08 25.29
C THR A 277 -14.76 14.81 24.46
N LYS A 278 -13.76 13.97 24.80
CA LYS A 278 -13.50 12.72 24.10
C LYS A 278 -12.86 11.68 25.02
N LEU A 279 -13.30 10.44 24.87
CA LEU A 279 -12.64 9.25 25.39
C LEU A 279 -12.61 8.21 24.28
N GLU A 280 -11.44 7.84 23.83
CA GLU A 280 -11.28 6.91 22.70
C GLU A 280 -10.16 5.92 23.00
N LYS A 281 -10.47 4.64 22.81
CA LYS A 281 -9.46 3.59 22.79
C LYS A 281 -8.88 3.54 21.38
N LEU A 282 -7.60 3.86 21.26
CA LEU A 282 -6.90 3.76 19.98
C LEU A 282 -6.62 2.30 19.66
N GLU A 283 -7.04 1.89 18.48
CA GLU A 283 -6.57 0.63 17.92
C GLU A 283 -5.11 0.76 17.49
N PRO A 284 -4.29 -0.31 17.66
CA PRO A 284 -2.92 -0.33 17.19
C PRO A 284 -2.87 0.00 15.68
N THR A 285 -2.09 1.01 15.32
CA THR A 285 -1.90 1.40 13.92
C THR A 285 -0.61 0.79 13.38
N LEU A 286 -0.56 0.56 12.07
CA LEU A 286 0.70 0.19 11.41
C LEU A 286 1.77 1.27 11.60
N GLU A 287 1.37 2.53 11.80
CA GLU A 287 2.30 3.63 12.01
C GLU A 287 3.07 3.48 13.33
N SER A 288 2.40 3.08 14.41
CA SER A 288 3.05 2.82 15.70
C SER A 288 4.08 1.68 15.59
N LEU A 289 3.72 0.60 14.89
CA LEU A 289 4.61 -0.53 14.64
C LEU A 289 5.78 -0.15 13.73
N PHE A 290 5.52 0.61 12.67
CA PHE A 290 6.56 1.09 11.74
C PHE A 290 7.60 1.97 12.46
N MET A 291 7.17 2.84 13.39
CA MET A 291 8.06 3.69 14.17
C MET A 291 8.92 2.91 15.17
N GLU A 292 8.47 1.75 15.64
CA GLU A 292 9.26 0.87 16.51
C GLU A 292 10.37 0.14 15.71
N VAL A 293 10.05 -0.29 14.47
CA VAL A 293 10.97 -1.04 13.60
C VAL A 293 11.95 -0.13 12.86
N ALA A 294 11.56 1.11 12.58
CA ALA A 294 12.37 2.06 11.81
C ALA A 294 13.40 2.84 12.67
N ARG A 295 13.53 2.51 13.96
CA ARG A 295 14.58 3.00 14.86
C ARG A 295 15.84 2.17 14.70
#